data_58d75cba1867265b78d806a62a8d3fbd
#
_entry.id   58d75cba1867265b78d806a62a8d3fbd
#
_cell.length_a   1.000
_cell.length_b   1.000
_cell.length_c   1.000
_cell.angle_alpha   90.00
_cell.angle_beta   90.00
_cell.angle_gamma   90.00
#
_symmetry.space_group_name_H-M   'P 1'
#
loop_
_entity.id
_entity.type
_entity.pdbx_description
1 polymer ?
#
loop_
_entity_poly.entity_id
_entity_poly.type
_entity_poly.pdbx_seq_one_letter_code
_entity_poly.pdbx_strand_id
1 'polypeptide(L)'
;MNYIEIEQLVYYIKEHIVGAYLKNIYHYDGRWLLKFNHFSFVYEPGIAIWPGTFVERETQLHSLSVKIRKEIRDHKVISFDIVEDDRTIVLQTPNHKIIFELYAKGNLILTDKLNSIIVLTRIYPECSHGKTYMLKDFKDYSDYTTPEYYWKVTNKEIAPIDNKEIVPVDN
;
A
#
# COMPACT_ATOMS: atom_id res chain seq x y z
N MET A 1 -10.60 4.32 -8.72
CA MET A 1 -9.76 5.50 -8.36
C MET A 1 -8.80 5.78 -9.50
N ASN A 2 -8.75 7.02 -9.97
CA ASN A 2 -7.88 7.37 -11.09
C ASN A 2 -6.44 7.67 -10.63
N TYR A 3 -5.53 7.82 -11.61
CA TYR A 3 -4.12 8.05 -11.32
C TYR A 3 -3.88 9.31 -10.47
N ILE A 4 -4.58 10.39 -10.78
CA ILE A 4 -4.39 11.67 -10.06
C ILE A 4 -4.79 11.55 -8.59
N GLU A 5 -5.91 10.90 -8.32
CA GLU A 5 -6.35 10.64 -6.95
C GLU A 5 -5.35 9.77 -6.20
N ILE A 6 -4.86 8.71 -6.83
CA ILE A 6 -3.87 7.83 -6.23
C ILE A 6 -2.56 8.57 -5.96
N GLU A 7 -2.10 9.35 -6.93
CA GLU A 7 -0.88 10.15 -6.79
C GLU A 7 -0.94 11.07 -5.56
N GLN A 8 -2.06 11.74 -5.37
CA GLN A 8 -2.26 12.63 -4.22
C GLN A 8 -2.32 11.85 -2.90
N LEU A 9 -3.01 10.71 -2.89
CA LEU A 9 -3.08 9.86 -1.71
C LEU A 9 -1.72 9.26 -1.34
N VAL A 10 -0.95 8.86 -2.33
CA VAL A 10 0.41 8.35 -2.11
C VAL A 10 1.27 9.43 -1.46
N TYR A 11 1.19 10.67 -1.95
CA TYR A 11 1.93 11.78 -1.34
C TYR A 11 1.54 11.98 0.12
N TYR A 12 0.24 11.97 0.41
CA TYR A 12 -0.26 12.12 1.79
C TYR A 12 0.24 10.97 2.69
N ILE A 13 0.08 9.74 2.25
CA ILE A 13 0.49 8.57 3.03
C ILE A 13 2.01 8.59 3.24
N LYS A 14 2.78 8.92 2.19
CA LYS A 14 4.23 9.01 2.23
C LYS A 14 4.71 9.91 3.37
N GLU A 15 4.09 11.07 3.55
CA GLU A 15 4.48 11.99 4.61
C GLU A 15 4.30 11.40 6.01
N HIS A 16 3.42 10.43 6.16
CA HIS A 16 3.12 9.81 7.45
C HIS A 16 3.88 8.53 7.73
N ILE A 17 4.30 7.80 6.71
CA ILE A 17 4.89 6.48 6.92
C ILE A 17 6.38 6.40 6.64
N VAL A 18 6.96 7.28 5.82
CA VAL A 18 8.41 7.26 5.58
C VAL A 18 9.13 7.61 6.88
N GLY A 19 10.05 6.75 7.30
CA GLY A 19 10.72 6.86 8.58
C GLY A 19 10.01 6.14 9.72
N ALA A 20 8.77 5.73 9.55
CA ALA A 20 8.05 4.93 10.53
C ALA A 20 8.36 3.44 10.33
N TYR A 21 7.92 2.62 11.28
CA TYR A 21 8.11 1.18 11.23
C TYR A 21 6.78 0.50 10.91
N LEU A 22 6.82 -0.49 10.00
CA LEU A 22 5.64 -1.32 9.72
C LEU A 22 5.40 -2.24 10.91
N LYS A 23 4.28 -2.04 11.60
CA LYS A 23 3.97 -2.80 12.81
C LYS A 23 3.22 -4.08 12.52
N ASN A 24 2.30 -4.05 11.58
CA ASN A 24 1.54 -5.24 11.21
C ASN A 24 0.84 -5.06 9.87
N ILE A 25 0.38 -6.17 9.31
CA ILE A 25 -0.47 -6.19 8.13
C ILE A 25 -1.57 -7.23 8.37
N TYR A 26 -2.80 -6.87 8.01
CA TYR A 26 -3.98 -7.72 8.17
C TYR A 26 -4.72 -7.84 6.85
N HIS A 27 -5.37 -8.97 6.66
CA HIS A 27 -6.25 -9.22 5.52
C HIS A 27 -7.64 -9.59 6.03
N TYR A 28 -8.65 -8.90 5.51
CA TYR A 28 -10.04 -9.19 5.82
C TYR A 28 -10.93 -8.80 4.64
N ASP A 29 -11.74 -9.74 4.20
CA ASP A 29 -12.75 -9.51 3.15
C ASP A 29 -12.15 -8.86 1.89
N GLY A 30 -11.02 -9.38 1.44
CA GLY A 30 -10.35 -8.90 0.24
C GLY A 30 -9.59 -7.58 0.38
N ARG A 31 -9.54 -7.02 1.58
CA ARG A 31 -8.85 -5.75 1.86
C ARG A 31 -7.64 -5.99 2.75
N TRP A 32 -6.65 -5.14 2.60
CA TRP A 32 -5.41 -5.20 3.37
C TRP A 32 -5.28 -3.95 4.22
N LEU A 33 -4.95 -4.12 5.49
CA LEU A 33 -4.67 -3.03 6.42
C LEU A 33 -3.19 -3.07 6.78
N LEU A 34 -2.47 -1.97 6.51
CA LEU A 34 -1.08 -1.82 6.93
C LEU A 34 -1.04 -0.84 8.10
N LYS A 35 -0.48 -1.29 9.23
CA LYS A 35 -0.39 -0.50 10.46
C LYS A 35 1.04 -0.08 10.73
N PHE A 36 1.21 1.21 11.02
CA PHE A 36 2.48 1.82 11.41
C PHE A 36 2.35 2.36 12.83
N ASN A 37 3.32 3.09 13.34
CA ASN A 37 3.30 3.56 14.73
C ASN A 37 2.07 4.41 15.05
N HIS A 38 1.77 5.42 14.22
CA HIS A 38 0.68 6.37 14.45
C HIS A 38 -0.18 6.59 13.21
N PHE A 39 -0.12 5.66 12.29
CA PHE A 39 -0.81 5.81 11.02
C PHE A 39 -1.16 4.43 10.48
N SER A 40 -2.24 4.35 9.72
CA SER A 40 -2.56 3.15 8.94
C SER A 40 -3.22 3.52 7.63
N PHE A 41 -3.12 2.62 6.67
CA PHE A 41 -3.83 2.77 5.41
C PHE A 41 -4.38 1.42 4.96
N VAL A 42 -5.40 1.49 4.12
CA VAL A 42 -6.07 0.32 3.55
C VAL A 42 -5.77 0.23 2.07
N TYR A 43 -5.45 -0.98 1.62
CA TYR A 43 -5.30 -1.30 0.21
C TYR A 43 -6.43 -2.24 -0.19
N GLU A 44 -7.21 -1.84 -1.17
CA GLU A 44 -8.26 -2.65 -1.77
C GLU A 44 -7.85 -3.00 -3.19
N PRO A 45 -7.45 -4.26 -3.45
CA PRO A 45 -6.86 -4.66 -4.74
C PRO A 45 -7.72 -4.27 -5.92
N GLY A 46 -7.08 -3.61 -6.90
CA GLY A 46 -7.74 -3.17 -8.13
C GLY A 46 -8.69 -1.99 -7.97
N ILE A 47 -8.95 -1.52 -6.76
CA ILE A 47 -9.95 -0.49 -6.50
C ILE A 47 -9.33 0.79 -5.94
N ALA A 48 -8.69 0.70 -4.78
CA ALA A 48 -8.28 1.91 -4.07
C ALA A 48 -7.18 1.68 -3.04
N ILE A 49 -6.58 2.80 -2.64
CA ILE A 49 -5.75 2.91 -1.46
C ILE A 49 -6.22 4.18 -0.73
N TRP A 50 -6.34 4.14 0.60
CA TRP A 50 -6.74 5.30 1.36
C TRP A 50 -6.24 5.25 2.80
N PRO A 51 -5.97 6.41 3.43
CA PRO A 51 -5.65 6.46 4.84
C PRO A 51 -6.87 6.10 5.67
N GLY A 52 -6.71 5.18 6.58
CA GLY A 52 -7.80 4.71 7.44
C GLY A 52 -7.46 3.39 8.10
N THR A 53 -8.43 2.86 8.82
CA THR A 53 -8.31 1.56 9.47
C THR A 53 -9.64 0.83 9.42
N PHE A 54 -9.61 -0.47 9.65
CA PHE A 54 -10.83 -1.25 9.87
C PHE A 54 -10.62 -2.15 11.08
N VAL A 55 -11.72 -2.71 11.59
CA VAL A 55 -11.64 -3.67 12.70
C VAL A 55 -10.95 -4.94 12.21
N GLU A 56 -9.90 -5.33 12.89
CA GLU A 56 -9.15 -6.52 12.54
C GLU A 56 -9.96 -7.76 12.91
N ARG A 57 -10.34 -8.55 11.90
CA ARG A 57 -11.15 -9.75 12.08
C ARG A 57 -10.58 -10.93 11.32
N GLU A 58 -9.27 -11.10 11.38
CA GLU A 58 -8.68 -12.25 10.72
C GLU A 58 -9.15 -13.54 11.40
N THR A 59 -10.16 -14.18 10.81
CA THR A 59 -10.61 -15.49 11.26
C THR A 59 -9.68 -16.59 10.78
N GLN A 60 -8.97 -16.33 9.69
CA GLN A 60 -7.98 -17.22 9.09
C GLN A 60 -6.83 -16.38 8.56
N LEU A 61 -5.61 -16.70 8.98
CA LEU A 61 -4.41 -15.98 8.54
C LEU A 61 -4.17 -16.22 7.04
N HIS A 62 -4.03 -15.15 6.29
CA HIS A 62 -3.64 -15.24 4.89
C HIS A 62 -2.14 -15.54 4.81
N SER A 63 -1.74 -16.49 3.96
CA SER A 63 -0.34 -16.90 3.82
C SER A 63 0.59 -15.74 3.49
N LEU A 64 0.12 -14.80 2.66
CA LEU A 64 0.90 -13.61 2.30
C LEU A 64 1.12 -12.69 3.51
N SER A 65 0.09 -12.46 4.35
CA SER A 65 0.28 -11.63 5.55
C SER A 65 1.26 -12.26 6.54
N VAL A 66 1.20 -13.57 6.69
CA VAL A 66 2.17 -14.31 7.53
C VAL A 66 3.59 -14.10 7.02
N LYS A 67 3.80 -14.25 5.70
CA LYS A 67 5.11 -14.08 5.09
C LYS A 67 5.62 -12.65 5.20
N ILE A 68 4.77 -11.66 4.94
CA ILE A 68 5.14 -10.25 5.07
C ILE A 68 5.52 -9.93 6.53
N ARG A 69 4.72 -10.37 7.50
CA ARG A 69 5.05 -10.18 8.90
C ARG A 69 6.43 -10.76 9.26
N LYS A 70 6.70 -11.97 8.78
CA LYS A 70 7.97 -12.63 9.04
C LYS A 70 9.15 -11.85 8.48
N GLU A 71 9.04 -11.34 7.26
CA GLU A 71 10.16 -10.72 6.54
C GLU A 71 10.39 -9.26 6.92
N ILE A 72 9.33 -8.49 7.17
CA ILE A 72 9.46 -7.02 7.28
C ILE A 72 8.78 -6.37 8.47
N ARG A 73 8.17 -7.14 9.37
CA ARG A 73 7.59 -6.57 10.59
C ARG A 73 8.66 -5.87 11.42
N ASP A 74 8.34 -4.66 11.89
CA ASP A 74 9.24 -3.79 12.65
C ASP A 74 10.42 -3.26 11.84
N HIS A 75 10.35 -3.32 10.51
CA HIS A 75 11.32 -2.68 9.64
C HIS A 75 10.89 -1.28 9.27
N LYS A 76 11.89 -0.41 9.13
CA LYS A 76 11.68 1.00 8.82
C LYS A 76 11.28 1.18 7.36
N VAL A 77 10.29 2.02 7.11
CA VAL A 77 9.93 2.42 5.75
C VAL A 77 10.94 3.45 5.24
N ILE A 78 11.62 3.12 4.16
CA ILE A 78 12.58 4.00 3.51
C ILE A 78 11.91 4.92 2.52
N SER A 79 10.95 4.38 1.75
CA SER A 79 10.26 5.13 0.70
C SER A 79 8.87 4.57 0.44
N PHE A 80 8.02 5.42 -0.11
CA PHE A 80 6.67 5.05 -0.54
C PHE A 80 6.34 5.92 -1.74
N ASP A 81 6.31 5.33 -2.93
CA ASP A 81 6.24 6.06 -4.19
C ASP A 81 5.31 5.39 -5.19
N ILE A 82 4.76 6.20 -6.08
CA ILE A 82 3.98 5.73 -7.21
C ILE A 82 4.84 5.78 -8.49
N VAL A 83 4.69 4.78 -9.35
CA VAL A 83 5.33 4.78 -10.68
C VAL A 83 4.70 5.87 -11.53
N GLU A 84 5.54 6.63 -12.24
CA GLU A 84 5.07 7.72 -13.12
C GLU A 84 4.08 7.19 -14.15
N ASP A 85 2.91 7.83 -14.24
CA ASP A 85 1.83 7.49 -15.17
C ASP A 85 1.30 6.06 -15.05
N ASP A 86 1.51 5.41 -13.92
CA ASP A 86 1.04 4.05 -13.67
C ASP A 86 0.42 3.97 -12.27
N ARG A 87 -0.52 3.04 -12.09
CA ARG A 87 -1.18 2.82 -10.81
C ARG A 87 -0.50 1.70 -10.01
N THR A 88 0.82 1.76 -9.96
CA THR A 88 1.66 0.86 -9.19
C THR A 88 2.37 1.63 -8.10
N ILE A 89 2.21 1.19 -6.85
CA ILE A 89 2.78 1.83 -5.68
C ILE A 89 3.79 0.89 -5.05
N VAL A 90 4.92 1.44 -4.59
CA VAL A 90 5.99 0.65 -3.99
C VAL A 90 6.36 1.21 -2.62
N LEU A 91 6.26 0.36 -1.60
CA LEU A 91 6.77 0.60 -0.26
C LEU A 91 8.12 -0.11 -0.13
N GLN A 92 9.16 0.62 0.26
CA GLN A 92 10.49 0.04 0.43
C GLN A 92 10.91 0.01 1.89
N THR A 93 11.48 -1.11 2.30
CA THR A 93 12.24 -1.27 3.54
C THR A 93 13.70 -1.54 3.16
N PRO A 94 14.64 -1.67 4.10
CA PRO A 94 16.05 -1.86 3.74
C PRO A 94 16.33 -3.04 2.80
N ASN A 95 15.59 -4.15 2.93
CA ASN A 95 15.88 -5.36 2.17
C ASN A 95 14.71 -5.89 1.34
N HIS A 96 13.57 -5.21 1.37
CA HIS A 96 12.35 -5.71 0.71
C HIS A 96 11.54 -4.58 0.11
N LYS A 97 10.64 -4.95 -0.80
CA LYS A 97 9.61 -4.05 -1.33
C LYS A 97 8.25 -4.72 -1.24
N ILE A 98 7.23 -3.93 -0.94
CA ILE A 98 5.83 -4.33 -1.13
C ILE A 98 5.29 -3.52 -2.30
N ILE A 99 4.76 -4.22 -3.30
CA ILE A 99 4.22 -3.60 -4.52
C ILE A 99 2.70 -3.76 -4.49
N PHE A 100 2.01 -2.64 -4.70
CA PHE A 100 0.55 -2.55 -4.71
C PHE A 100 0.10 -2.19 -6.12
N GLU A 101 -0.54 -3.13 -6.81
CA GLU A 101 -1.12 -2.86 -8.12
C GLU A 101 -2.58 -2.43 -7.95
N LEU A 102 -2.92 -1.25 -8.49
CA LEU A 102 -4.26 -0.67 -8.41
C LEU A 102 -4.95 -0.66 -9.78
N TYR A 103 -4.66 -1.64 -10.60
CA TYR A 103 -5.32 -1.85 -11.88
C TYR A 103 -5.79 -3.30 -12.00
N ALA A 104 -6.71 -3.56 -12.92
CA ALA A 104 -7.32 -4.88 -13.11
C ALA A 104 -7.87 -5.43 -11.79
N LYS A 105 -7.53 -6.66 -11.43
CA LYS A 105 -7.95 -7.28 -10.17
C LYS A 105 -7.03 -6.95 -9.00
N GLY A 106 -5.99 -6.15 -9.26
CA GLY A 106 -5.00 -5.83 -8.26
C GLY A 106 -4.02 -6.97 -7.99
N ASN A 107 -2.94 -6.65 -7.28
CA ASN A 107 -1.98 -7.62 -6.81
C ASN A 107 -1.17 -7.00 -5.68
N LEU A 108 -0.90 -7.77 -4.65
CA LEU A 108 0.00 -7.39 -3.57
C LEU A 108 1.21 -8.33 -3.66
N ILE A 109 2.40 -7.76 -3.79
CA ILE A 109 3.61 -8.51 -4.12
C ILE A 109 4.71 -8.14 -3.12
N LEU A 110 5.32 -9.15 -2.52
CA LEU A 110 6.53 -8.96 -1.72
C LEU A 110 7.74 -9.38 -2.54
N THR A 111 8.72 -8.49 -2.67
CA THR A 111 9.99 -8.77 -3.34
C THR A 111 11.16 -8.54 -2.40
N ASP A 112 12.34 -9.04 -2.77
CA ASP A 112 13.58 -8.59 -2.16
C ASP A 112 13.99 -7.22 -2.71
N LYS A 113 15.14 -6.71 -2.27
CA LYS A 113 15.61 -5.39 -2.71
C LYS A 113 15.99 -5.33 -4.19
N LEU A 114 16.18 -6.46 -4.82
CA LEU A 114 16.52 -6.57 -6.25
C LEU A 114 15.29 -6.88 -7.10
N ASN A 115 14.10 -6.72 -6.55
CA ASN A 115 12.81 -6.96 -7.22
C ASN A 115 12.51 -8.41 -7.56
N SER A 116 13.21 -9.37 -6.94
CA SER A 116 12.87 -10.78 -7.10
C SER A 116 11.63 -11.10 -6.27
N ILE A 117 10.61 -11.65 -6.91
CA ILE A 117 9.30 -11.90 -6.31
C ILE A 117 9.39 -13.06 -5.32
N ILE A 118 9.01 -12.81 -4.07
CA ILE A 118 9.00 -13.80 -2.99
C ILE A 118 7.61 -14.40 -2.84
N VAL A 119 6.59 -13.57 -2.66
CA VAL A 119 5.18 -14.00 -2.59
C VAL A 119 4.30 -12.94 -3.22
N LEU A 120 3.11 -13.36 -3.67
CA LEU A 120 2.15 -12.49 -4.33
C LEU A 120 0.74 -13.05 -4.16
N THR A 121 -0.30 -12.21 -4.35
CA THR A 121 -1.69 -12.63 -4.26
C THR A 121 -2.21 -13.23 -5.56
N ARG A 122 -1.63 -12.82 -6.70
CA ARG A 122 -2.06 -13.29 -8.01
C ARG A 122 -0.89 -13.60 -8.92
N ILE A 123 -0.89 -14.78 -9.52
CA ILE A 123 0.13 -15.20 -10.48
C ILE A 123 -0.37 -14.93 -11.90
N TYR A 124 0.47 -14.31 -12.74
CA TYR A 124 0.23 -14.20 -14.18
C TYR A 124 1.58 -14.33 -14.92
N PRO A 125 1.60 -14.47 -16.26
CA PRO A 125 2.81 -14.91 -16.98
C PRO A 125 4.11 -14.17 -16.65
N GLU A 126 4.04 -12.85 -16.48
CA GLU A 126 5.24 -12.04 -16.16
C GLU A 126 5.45 -11.86 -14.67
N CYS A 127 4.58 -12.37 -13.82
CA CYS A 127 4.60 -12.10 -12.40
C CYS A 127 4.34 -13.38 -11.61
N SER A 128 5.42 -14.04 -11.20
CA SER A 128 5.37 -15.27 -10.41
C SER A 128 6.60 -15.40 -9.54
N HIS A 129 6.59 -16.37 -8.62
CA HIS A 129 7.69 -16.58 -7.67
C HIS A 129 9.04 -16.68 -8.37
N GLY A 130 10.02 -15.95 -7.85
CA GLY A 130 11.40 -15.97 -8.35
C GLY A 130 11.64 -15.10 -9.58
N LYS A 131 10.61 -14.61 -10.25
CA LYS A 131 10.77 -13.68 -11.37
C LYS A 131 11.08 -12.27 -10.86
N THR A 132 11.69 -11.46 -11.71
CA THR A 132 11.99 -10.06 -11.39
C THR A 132 10.78 -9.21 -11.74
N TYR A 133 10.33 -8.42 -10.77
CA TYR A 133 9.28 -7.42 -11.02
C TYR A 133 9.88 -6.23 -11.73
N MET A 134 9.33 -5.87 -12.90
CA MET A 134 9.86 -4.78 -13.72
C MET A 134 9.25 -3.46 -13.28
N LEU A 135 10.05 -2.62 -12.63
CA LEU A 135 9.64 -1.29 -12.18
C LEU A 135 10.15 -0.22 -13.14
N LYS A 136 9.28 0.75 -13.44
CA LYS A 136 9.63 1.97 -14.16
C LYS A 136 9.94 3.08 -13.17
N ASP A 137 10.30 4.26 -13.67
CA ASP A 137 10.67 5.39 -12.83
C ASP A 137 9.49 5.87 -11.98
N PHE A 138 9.80 6.31 -10.76
CA PHE A 138 8.81 6.84 -9.85
C PHE A 138 8.46 8.28 -10.17
N LYS A 139 7.25 8.70 -9.78
CA LYS A 139 6.82 10.08 -9.81
C LYS A 139 7.75 10.93 -8.95
N ASP A 140 8.21 12.04 -9.50
CA ASP A 140 9.00 13.03 -8.76
C ASP A 140 8.05 13.98 -8.03
N TYR A 141 8.12 13.96 -6.70
CA TYR A 141 7.30 14.81 -5.85
C TYR A 141 8.00 16.06 -5.35
N SER A 142 9.21 16.37 -5.83
CA SER A 142 10.02 17.48 -5.31
C SER A 142 9.29 18.83 -5.32
N ASP A 143 8.48 19.09 -6.37
CA ASP A 143 7.72 20.32 -6.50
C ASP A 143 6.21 20.10 -6.27
N TYR A 144 5.84 18.98 -5.69
CA TYR A 144 4.45 18.62 -5.53
C TYR A 144 3.82 19.31 -4.33
N THR A 145 2.62 19.86 -4.53
CA THR A 145 1.83 20.47 -3.44
C THR A 145 0.42 19.93 -3.50
N THR A 146 -0.02 19.32 -2.40
CA THR A 146 -1.40 18.84 -2.30
C THR A 146 -2.34 20.04 -2.07
N PRO A 147 -3.35 20.24 -2.91
CA PRO A 147 -4.34 21.31 -2.71
C PRO A 147 -5.04 21.16 -1.35
N GLU A 148 -5.31 22.27 -0.69
CA GLU A 148 -5.95 22.26 0.63
C GLU A 148 -7.29 21.54 0.64
N TYR A 149 -8.12 21.77 -0.38
CA TYR A 149 -9.42 21.10 -0.47
C TYR A 149 -9.28 19.57 -0.51
N TYR A 150 -8.19 19.07 -1.02
CA TYR A 150 -7.95 17.64 -1.12
C TYR A 150 -7.83 16.97 0.25
N TRP A 151 -7.19 17.65 1.18
CA TRP A 151 -7.10 17.15 2.57
C TRP A 151 -8.46 16.94 3.19
N LYS A 152 -9.41 17.83 2.90
CA LYS A 152 -10.77 17.70 3.37
C LYS A 152 -11.48 16.50 2.75
N VAL A 153 -11.23 16.26 1.47
CA VAL A 153 -11.79 15.12 0.76
C VAL A 153 -11.22 13.82 1.31
N THR A 154 -9.91 13.70 1.44
CA THR A 154 -9.28 12.47 1.93
C THR A 154 -9.70 12.13 3.35
N ASN A 155 -9.91 13.12 4.19
CA ASN A 155 -10.30 12.90 5.58
C ASN A 155 -11.79 12.66 5.79
N LYS A 156 -12.64 12.98 4.82
CA LYS A 156 -14.10 12.94 4.99
C LYS A 156 -14.82 12.11 3.94
N GLU A 157 -14.34 12.12 2.71
CA GLU A 157 -15.09 11.68 1.55
C GLU A 157 -14.52 10.46 0.84
N ILE A 158 -13.24 10.20 0.95
CA ILE A 158 -12.68 8.95 0.45
C ILE A 158 -12.93 7.90 1.50
N ALA A 159 -14.19 7.52 1.57
CA ALA A 159 -14.62 6.49 2.47
C ALA A 159 -14.51 5.14 1.76
N PRO A 160 -14.25 4.09 2.51
CA PRO A 160 -14.31 2.74 1.97
C PRO A 160 -15.73 2.40 1.52
N ILE A 161 -15.83 1.49 0.57
CA ILE A 161 -17.12 1.05 0.03
C ILE A 161 -18.01 0.50 1.14
N ASP A 162 -17.42 -0.15 2.14
CA ASP A 162 -18.11 -0.60 3.34
C ASP A 162 -17.65 0.23 4.53
N ASN A 163 -18.41 1.27 4.87
CA ASN A 163 -18.09 2.20 5.94
C ASN A 163 -18.22 1.62 7.35
N LYS A 164 -18.82 0.44 7.49
CA LYS A 164 -19.11 -0.13 8.82
C LYS A 164 -17.85 -0.54 9.57
N GLU A 165 -16.80 -0.85 8.88
CA GLU A 165 -15.57 -1.42 9.45
C GLU A 165 -14.34 -0.57 9.24
N ILE A 166 -14.48 0.61 8.64
CA ILE A 166 -13.36 1.47 8.30
C ILE A 166 -13.53 2.82 8.97
N VAL A 167 -12.48 3.23 9.66
CA VAL A 167 -12.44 4.50 10.39
C VAL A 167 -11.28 5.34 9.82
N PRO A 168 -11.52 6.60 9.42
CA PRO A 168 -10.44 7.49 8.99
C PRO A 168 -9.41 7.65 10.09
N VAL A 169 -8.15 7.78 9.69
CA VAL A 169 -7.07 8.01 10.64
C VAL A 169 -7.07 9.47 11.03
N ASP A 170 -7.12 9.73 12.35
CA ASP A 170 -6.95 11.07 12.91
C ASP A 170 -5.45 11.33 13.08
N ASN A 171 -5.00 12.43 12.54
CA ASN A 171 -3.60 12.85 12.66
C ASN A 171 -3.45 14.01 13.64
#